data_09939da220d81b6a41c5960c82c45092
#
_entry.id   09939da220d81b6a41c5960c82c45092
#
_cell.length_a   1.000
_cell.length_b   1.000
_cell.length_c   1.000
_cell.angle_alpha   90.00
_cell.angle_beta   90.00
_cell.angle_gamma   90.00
#
_symmetry.space_group_name_H-M   'P 1'
#
loop_
_entity.id
_entity.type
_entity.pdbx_description
1 polymer ?
#
loop_
_entity_poly.entity_id
_entity_poly.type
_entity_poly.pdbx_seq_one_letter_code
_entity_poly.pdbx_strand_id
1 'polypeptide(L)'
;ILLGPGVNIYRAPLCGRNFEYFGEDPYLTGETAKQYILGVQSEGVIATIKHFAANNQEWSRHHASSDIDERTLQEIYFPAFRKAVQEANVGAVMNSYNLLNGVHATEHKWLNIDVLRNLWGFKGILMSDWTSVYSAVGAANAGLDLEMPKGRFMNLENLLPAIKTGTVTEETINLKVQHILQTLIAYGMLDKEQKDSNIAEDNPFSRQTALELAREGVVLLKNEGNLLPLKGKTAVMGPNANLIPTGGGSGFVTPFSTVSVAQGLKELKKNNLLLLTDDVIYE
;
A
#
# COMPACT_ATOMS: atom_id res chain seq x y z
N ILE A 1 4.73 9.28 8.93
CA ILE A 1 3.61 8.57 8.27
C ILE A 1 4.18 7.54 7.33
N LEU A 2 3.76 6.27 7.44
CA LEU A 2 4.11 5.19 6.53
C LEU A 2 3.00 5.03 5.49
N LEU A 3 3.34 5.09 4.20
CA LEU A 3 2.38 4.96 3.10
C LEU A 3 2.14 3.48 2.75
N GLY A 4 1.57 2.76 3.68
CA GLY A 4 1.22 1.34 3.61
C GLY A 4 0.32 0.93 4.79
N PRO A 5 -0.37 -0.21 4.65
CA PRO A 5 -0.26 -1.22 3.60
C PRO A 5 -1.09 -0.95 2.34
N GLY A 6 -0.67 -1.54 1.21
CA GLY A 6 -1.50 -1.70 0.03
C GLY A 6 -2.39 -2.93 0.16
N VAL A 7 -3.70 -2.79 -0.15
CA VAL A 7 -4.69 -3.85 0.11
C VAL A 7 -5.67 -4.09 -1.02
N ASN A 8 -5.38 -3.60 -2.21
CA ASN A 8 -6.26 -3.87 -3.35
C ASN A 8 -6.30 -5.37 -3.65
N ILE A 9 -7.51 -5.88 -3.94
CA ILE A 9 -7.71 -7.29 -4.19
C ILE A 9 -7.16 -7.67 -5.56
N TYR A 10 -6.46 -8.81 -5.67
CA TYR A 10 -5.96 -9.35 -6.93
C TYR A 10 -7.13 -9.76 -7.85
N ARG A 11 -7.48 -8.93 -8.82
CA ARG A 11 -8.52 -9.23 -9.81
C ARG A 11 -7.91 -9.59 -11.16
N ALA A 12 -6.85 -8.90 -11.55
CA ALA A 12 -6.13 -9.14 -12.78
C ALA A 12 -4.72 -9.64 -12.46
N PRO A 13 -4.31 -10.83 -12.94
CA PRO A 13 -2.95 -11.35 -12.72
C PRO A 13 -1.86 -10.41 -13.26
N LEU A 14 -2.17 -9.64 -14.28
CA LEU A 14 -1.26 -8.68 -14.93
C LEU A 14 -1.24 -7.31 -14.25
N CYS A 15 -1.93 -7.10 -13.14
CA CYS A 15 -1.82 -5.85 -12.39
C CYS A 15 -0.39 -5.66 -11.89
N GLY A 16 0.27 -4.57 -12.33
CA GLY A 16 1.66 -4.29 -12.04
C GLY A 16 1.98 -4.00 -10.56
N ARG A 17 0.95 -3.90 -9.70
CA ARG A 17 1.09 -3.64 -8.27
C ARG A 17 0.69 -4.81 -7.37
N ASN A 18 0.40 -5.97 -7.92
CA ASN A 18 0.08 -7.16 -7.10
C ASN A 18 1.20 -7.52 -6.11
N PHE A 19 2.47 -7.21 -6.43
CA PHE A 19 3.61 -7.48 -5.55
C PHE A 19 3.53 -6.78 -4.18
N GLU A 20 2.80 -5.68 -4.05
CA GLU A 20 2.66 -4.92 -2.80
C GLU A 20 1.33 -5.17 -2.06
N TYR A 21 0.45 -6.03 -2.59
CA TYR A 21 -0.85 -6.35 -2.01
C TYR A 21 -0.84 -7.72 -1.34
N PHE A 22 -1.87 -8.02 -0.53
CA PHE A 22 -1.88 -9.25 0.28
C PHE A 22 -2.58 -10.44 -0.39
N GLY A 23 -3.31 -10.27 -1.46
CA GLY A 23 -3.90 -11.39 -2.17
C GLY A 23 -5.28 -11.12 -2.80
N GLU A 24 -5.95 -12.21 -3.15
CA GLU A 24 -7.27 -12.19 -3.80
C GLU A 24 -8.44 -12.39 -2.84
N ASP A 25 -8.18 -12.87 -1.62
CA ASP A 25 -9.21 -13.11 -0.60
C ASP A 25 -9.43 -11.86 0.25
N PRO A 26 -10.66 -11.27 0.25
CA PRO A 26 -10.96 -10.05 1.01
C PRO A 26 -10.84 -10.20 2.53
N TYR A 27 -11.16 -11.40 3.05
CA TYR A 27 -11.09 -11.67 4.48
C TYR A 27 -9.64 -11.76 4.95
N LEU A 28 -8.83 -12.60 4.29
CA LEU A 28 -7.40 -12.76 4.61
C LEU A 28 -6.64 -11.44 4.46
N THR A 29 -6.91 -10.70 3.37
CA THR A 29 -6.33 -9.37 3.15
C THR A 29 -6.70 -8.42 4.28
N GLY A 30 -7.95 -8.43 4.73
CA GLY A 30 -8.43 -7.58 5.83
C GLY A 30 -7.77 -7.91 7.17
N GLU A 31 -7.64 -9.20 7.52
CA GLU A 31 -6.98 -9.63 8.76
C GLU A 31 -5.49 -9.30 8.75
N THR A 32 -4.82 -9.56 7.64
CA THR A 32 -3.39 -9.24 7.49
C THR A 32 -3.15 -7.73 7.58
N ALA A 33 -3.94 -6.94 6.88
CA ALA A 33 -3.87 -5.47 6.92
C ALA A 33 -4.09 -4.91 8.31
N LYS A 34 -5.08 -5.44 9.04
CA LYS A 34 -5.36 -5.05 10.43
C LYS A 34 -4.14 -5.25 11.32
N GLN A 35 -3.52 -6.43 11.28
CA GLN A 35 -2.35 -6.72 12.12
C GLN A 35 -1.13 -5.87 11.72
N TYR A 36 -0.94 -5.65 10.41
CA TYR A 36 0.09 -4.74 9.90
C TYR A 36 -0.10 -3.32 10.44
N ILE A 37 -1.31 -2.77 10.36
CA ILE A 37 -1.63 -1.43 10.83
C ILE A 37 -1.42 -1.32 12.35
N LEU A 38 -1.93 -2.28 13.13
CA LEU A 38 -1.76 -2.30 14.57
C LEU A 38 -0.27 -2.33 14.97
N GLY A 39 0.53 -3.16 14.30
CA GLY A 39 1.98 -3.23 14.53
C GLY A 39 2.69 -1.92 14.20
N VAL A 40 2.43 -1.32 13.05
CA VAL A 40 3.03 -0.03 12.66
C VAL A 40 2.63 1.08 13.64
N GLN A 41 1.36 1.14 14.02
CA GLN A 41 0.85 2.19 14.89
C GLN A 41 1.30 2.03 16.34
N SER A 42 1.60 0.82 16.81
CA SER A 42 2.18 0.59 18.13
C SER A 42 3.57 1.21 18.30
N GLU A 43 4.28 1.42 17.20
CA GLU A 43 5.58 2.13 17.17
C GLU A 43 5.44 3.67 17.03
N GLY A 44 4.22 4.19 17.16
CA GLY A 44 3.94 5.64 17.04
C GLY A 44 4.02 6.18 15.61
N VAL A 45 3.95 5.32 14.60
CA VAL A 45 3.97 5.68 13.19
C VAL A 45 2.55 5.60 12.62
N ILE A 46 2.07 6.66 11.97
CA ILE A 46 0.77 6.64 11.30
C ILE A 46 0.84 5.70 10.10
N ALA A 47 0.01 4.65 10.07
CA ALA A 47 -0.17 3.80 8.91
C ALA A 47 -1.17 4.42 7.93
N THR A 48 -0.98 4.18 6.63
CA THR A 48 -1.86 4.66 5.56
C THR A 48 -2.34 3.48 4.72
N ILE A 49 -3.59 3.09 4.87
CA ILE A 49 -4.17 2.04 4.02
C ILE A 49 -4.44 2.57 2.62
N LYS A 50 -4.09 1.79 1.56
CA LYS A 50 -4.15 2.20 0.17
C LYS A 50 -4.45 1.04 -0.78
N HIS A 51 -4.95 1.27 -2.00
CA HIS A 51 -5.40 2.55 -2.57
C HIS A 51 -6.92 2.53 -2.62
N PHE A 52 -7.58 3.48 -2.04
CA PHE A 52 -9.04 3.51 -1.86
C PHE A 52 -9.71 4.25 -3.02
N ALA A 53 -10.38 3.52 -3.96
CA ALA A 53 -10.57 2.09 -3.99
C ALA A 53 -10.47 1.53 -5.42
N ALA A 54 -10.36 0.21 -5.51
CA ALA A 54 -10.50 -0.54 -6.75
C ALA A 54 -9.45 -0.23 -7.83
N ASN A 55 -8.20 0.09 -7.45
CA ASN A 55 -7.08 0.21 -8.38
C ASN A 55 -6.54 -1.20 -8.73
N ASN A 56 -7.13 -1.84 -9.74
CA ASN A 56 -6.87 -3.24 -10.06
C ASN A 56 -6.07 -3.44 -11.37
N GLN A 57 -5.61 -2.37 -11.98
CA GLN A 57 -4.75 -2.39 -13.16
C GLN A 57 -4.01 -1.06 -13.27
N GLU A 58 -2.84 -1.06 -13.97
CA GLU A 58 -1.96 0.12 -14.04
C GLU A 58 -2.00 0.83 -15.39
N TRP A 59 -2.47 0.17 -16.44
CA TRP A 59 -2.56 0.78 -17.76
C TRP A 59 -3.59 1.91 -17.76
N SER A 60 -3.13 3.12 -18.10
CA SER A 60 -3.99 4.33 -18.11
C SER A 60 -4.75 4.57 -16.79
N ARG A 61 -4.16 4.22 -15.65
CA ARG A 61 -4.82 4.25 -14.34
C ARG A 61 -5.45 5.58 -13.95
N HIS A 62 -4.95 6.69 -14.48
CA HIS A 62 -5.53 8.03 -14.29
C HIS A 62 -6.84 8.27 -15.05
N HIS A 63 -7.18 7.42 -16.00
CA HIS A 63 -8.34 7.59 -16.90
C HIS A 63 -9.24 6.36 -16.95
N ALA A 64 -8.76 5.23 -16.44
CA ALA A 64 -9.55 4.00 -16.40
C ALA A 64 -10.60 4.07 -15.29
N SER A 65 -11.83 3.65 -15.61
CA SER A 65 -12.91 3.51 -14.63
C SER A 65 -13.02 2.05 -14.20
N SER A 66 -13.09 1.81 -12.90
CA SER A 66 -13.50 0.55 -12.30
C SER A 66 -15.00 0.63 -12.04
N ASP A 67 -15.79 0.02 -12.94
CA ASP A 67 -17.26 0.05 -12.86
C ASP A 67 -17.74 -1.17 -12.07
N ILE A 68 -18.24 -0.95 -10.87
CA ILE A 68 -18.51 -1.99 -9.88
C ILE A 68 -19.82 -1.64 -9.15
N ASP A 69 -20.73 -2.62 -9.09
CA ASP A 69 -21.94 -2.47 -8.29
C ASP A 69 -21.66 -2.39 -6.80
N GLU A 70 -22.59 -1.81 -6.03
CA GLU A 70 -22.38 -1.55 -4.61
C GLU A 70 -22.21 -2.85 -3.81
N ARG A 71 -22.93 -3.92 -4.13
CA ARG A 71 -22.80 -5.19 -3.44
C ARG A 71 -21.38 -5.75 -3.59
N THR A 72 -20.87 -5.76 -4.80
CA THR A 72 -19.50 -6.22 -5.10
C THR A 72 -18.46 -5.34 -4.40
N LEU A 73 -18.67 -4.01 -4.36
CA LEU A 73 -17.82 -3.11 -3.57
C LEU A 73 -17.80 -3.52 -2.09
N GLN A 74 -18.96 -3.75 -1.48
CA GLN A 74 -19.10 -4.07 -0.06
C GLN A 74 -18.56 -5.46 0.30
N GLU A 75 -18.68 -6.44 -0.58
CA GLU A 75 -18.30 -7.82 -0.31
C GLU A 75 -16.84 -8.14 -0.68
N ILE A 76 -16.28 -7.47 -1.69
CA ILE A 76 -14.96 -7.80 -2.26
C ILE A 76 -13.94 -6.68 -2.07
N TYR A 77 -14.26 -5.44 -2.47
CA TYR A 77 -13.25 -4.37 -2.53
C TYR A 77 -13.09 -3.57 -1.25
N PHE A 78 -14.14 -3.44 -0.45
CA PHE A 78 -14.14 -2.64 0.76
C PHE A 78 -13.77 -3.35 2.06
N PRO A 79 -13.88 -4.69 2.20
CA PRO A 79 -13.70 -5.34 3.50
C PRO A 79 -12.38 -5.00 4.20
N ALA A 80 -11.25 -5.00 3.47
CA ALA A 80 -9.95 -4.66 4.05
C ALA A 80 -9.89 -3.21 4.55
N PHE A 81 -10.43 -2.26 3.79
CA PHE A 81 -10.49 -0.84 4.17
C PHE A 81 -11.40 -0.63 5.38
N ARG A 82 -12.60 -1.22 5.35
CA ARG A 82 -13.55 -1.13 6.47
C ARG A 82 -12.95 -1.68 7.76
N LYS A 83 -12.32 -2.85 7.69
CA LYS A 83 -11.65 -3.46 8.83
C LYS A 83 -10.50 -2.61 9.36
N ALA A 84 -9.69 -2.02 8.50
CA ALA A 84 -8.62 -1.10 8.89
C ALA A 84 -9.16 0.14 9.64
N VAL A 85 -10.28 0.69 9.18
CA VAL A 85 -10.92 1.84 9.85
C VAL A 85 -11.55 1.43 11.18
N GLN A 86 -12.38 0.39 11.18
CA GLN A 86 -13.25 0.07 12.33
C GLN A 86 -12.54 -0.76 13.40
N GLU A 87 -11.57 -1.61 13.02
CA GLU A 87 -10.93 -2.53 13.97
C GLU A 87 -9.45 -2.18 14.24
N ALA A 88 -8.75 -1.50 13.33
CA ALA A 88 -7.37 -1.07 13.54
C ALA A 88 -7.22 0.43 13.77
N ASN A 89 -8.30 1.21 13.66
CA ASN A 89 -8.29 2.68 13.84
C ASN A 89 -7.15 3.33 13.03
N VAL A 90 -7.06 2.98 11.73
CA VAL A 90 -6.00 3.46 10.85
C VAL A 90 -5.95 4.99 10.81
N GLY A 91 -4.75 5.56 10.94
CA GLY A 91 -4.58 7.02 11.02
C GLY A 91 -4.70 7.74 9.67
N ALA A 92 -4.48 7.05 8.55
CA ALA A 92 -4.61 7.65 7.23
C ALA A 92 -5.17 6.67 6.19
N VAL A 93 -5.84 7.21 5.17
CA VAL A 93 -6.32 6.51 3.97
C VAL A 93 -5.81 7.25 2.75
N MET A 94 -5.33 6.53 1.74
CA MET A 94 -4.94 7.11 0.46
C MET A 94 -5.92 6.69 -0.63
N ASN A 95 -6.51 7.67 -1.31
CA ASN A 95 -7.34 7.43 -2.50
C ASN A 95 -6.51 6.81 -3.63
N SER A 96 -7.19 6.11 -4.52
CA SER A 96 -6.61 5.51 -5.72
C SER A 96 -6.52 6.51 -6.89
N TYR A 97 -5.78 6.12 -7.94
CA TYR A 97 -5.64 6.91 -9.17
C TYR A 97 -6.88 6.91 -10.05
N ASN A 98 -7.57 5.76 -10.08
CA ASN A 98 -8.61 5.45 -11.04
C ASN A 98 -9.94 6.17 -10.75
N LEU A 99 -10.81 6.14 -11.75
CA LEU A 99 -12.20 6.44 -11.54
C LEU A 99 -12.91 5.21 -10.94
N LEU A 100 -13.87 5.46 -10.07
CA LEU A 100 -14.83 4.48 -9.60
C LEU A 100 -16.20 4.89 -10.12
N ASN A 101 -16.81 4.03 -10.93
CA ASN A 101 -18.10 4.31 -11.56
C ASN A 101 -18.13 5.69 -12.26
N GLY A 102 -17.07 6.02 -13.00
CA GLY A 102 -16.95 7.25 -13.77
C GLY A 102 -16.51 8.49 -13.01
N VAL A 103 -16.24 8.40 -11.69
CA VAL A 103 -15.80 9.54 -10.86
C VAL A 103 -14.43 9.27 -10.27
N HIS A 104 -13.48 10.19 -10.39
CA HIS A 104 -12.16 10.06 -9.79
C HIS A 104 -12.27 9.83 -8.27
N ALA A 105 -11.52 8.86 -7.73
CA ALA A 105 -11.61 8.50 -6.31
C ALA A 105 -11.42 9.70 -5.38
N THR A 106 -10.53 10.63 -5.72
CA THR A 106 -10.28 11.86 -4.96
C THR A 106 -11.43 12.88 -4.99
N GLU A 107 -12.35 12.75 -5.97
CA GLU A 107 -13.51 13.64 -6.17
C GLU A 107 -14.83 12.90 -5.92
N HIS A 108 -14.78 11.69 -5.40
CA HIS A 108 -15.93 10.80 -5.23
C HIS A 108 -16.59 11.00 -3.87
N LYS A 109 -17.57 11.90 -3.80
CA LYS A 109 -18.26 12.26 -2.55
C LYS A 109 -18.86 11.07 -1.82
N TRP A 110 -19.59 10.19 -2.52
CA TRP A 110 -20.17 8.99 -1.92
C TRP A 110 -19.09 8.09 -1.29
N LEU A 111 -17.99 7.85 -2.01
CA LEU A 111 -16.89 7.02 -1.52
C LEU A 111 -16.24 7.60 -0.25
N ASN A 112 -15.90 8.90 -0.30
CA ASN A 112 -15.07 9.53 0.73
C ASN A 112 -15.88 10.04 1.92
N ILE A 113 -17.10 10.57 1.68
CA ILE A 113 -17.93 11.12 2.75
C ILE A 113 -18.95 10.10 3.23
N ASP A 114 -19.77 9.55 2.33
CA ASP A 114 -20.88 8.72 2.78
C ASP A 114 -20.40 7.35 3.26
N VAL A 115 -19.48 6.71 2.56
CA VAL A 115 -18.93 5.41 2.95
C VAL A 115 -17.82 5.56 3.99
N LEU A 116 -16.73 6.26 3.65
CA LEU A 116 -15.54 6.29 4.51
C LEU A 116 -15.80 7.04 5.83
N ARG A 117 -16.33 8.28 5.75
CA ARG A 117 -16.53 9.12 6.94
C ARG A 117 -17.78 8.76 7.71
N ASN A 118 -18.94 8.71 7.03
CA ASN A 118 -20.22 8.57 7.72
C ASN A 118 -20.51 7.11 8.10
N LEU A 119 -20.40 6.17 7.15
CA LEU A 119 -20.75 4.78 7.40
C LEU A 119 -19.70 4.06 8.25
N TRP A 120 -18.40 4.27 7.98
CA TRP A 120 -17.33 3.57 8.71
C TRP A 120 -16.77 4.37 9.88
N GLY A 121 -17.05 5.67 9.97
CA GLY A 121 -16.61 6.53 11.07
C GLY A 121 -15.15 6.94 11.02
N PHE A 122 -14.52 6.96 9.85
CA PHE A 122 -13.11 7.35 9.70
C PHE A 122 -12.87 8.81 10.12
N LYS A 123 -11.90 9.04 11.00
CA LYS A 123 -11.55 10.37 11.54
C LYS A 123 -10.15 10.85 11.16
N GLY A 124 -9.34 9.99 10.53
CA GLY A 124 -7.96 10.30 10.17
C GLY A 124 -7.81 11.11 8.89
N ILE A 125 -6.62 11.15 8.35
CA ILE A 125 -6.26 11.91 7.14
C ILE A 125 -6.66 11.11 5.89
N LEU A 126 -7.48 11.72 5.03
CA LEU A 126 -7.70 11.22 3.68
C LEU A 126 -6.79 11.97 2.71
N MET A 127 -5.84 11.28 2.09
CA MET A 127 -4.91 11.86 1.13
C MET A 127 -5.09 11.31 -0.27
N SER A 128 -4.65 12.06 -1.28
CA SER A 128 -4.56 11.58 -2.65
C SER A 128 -3.36 10.66 -2.84
N ASP A 129 -3.36 9.81 -3.85
CA ASP A 129 -2.11 9.30 -4.40
C ASP A 129 -1.36 10.42 -5.15
N TRP A 130 -0.11 10.17 -5.59
CA TRP A 130 0.73 11.18 -6.23
C TRP A 130 0.09 11.70 -7.52
N THR A 131 -0.19 13.01 -7.57
CA THR A 131 -0.77 13.68 -8.75
C THR A 131 -2.16 13.17 -9.17
N SER A 132 -2.92 12.56 -8.28
CA SER A 132 -4.26 12.03 -8.58
C SER A 132 -5.43 12.96 -8.23
N VAL A 133 -5.15 14.25 -8.09
CA VAL A 133 -6.19 15.29 -7.99
C VAL A 133 -6.36 15.97 -9.34
N TYR A 134 -7.61 16.21 -9.76
CA TYR A 134 -7.93 16.73 -11.08
C TYR A 134 -8.72 18.04 -11.03
N SER A 135 -9.35 18.34 -9.88
CA SER A 135 -10.10 19.57 -9.64
C SER A 135 -9.98 19.98 -8.17
N ALA A 136 -9.67 21.25 -7.92
CA ALA A 136 -9.59 21.79 -6.56
C ALA A 136 -10.93 21.73 -5.82
N VAL A 137 -12.00 22.21 -6.49
CA VAL A 137 -13.35 22.27 -5.92
C VAL A 137 -13.94 20.87 -5.75
N GLY A 138 -13.76 20.01 -6.77
CA GLY A 138 -14.23 18.62 -6.73
C GLY A 138 -13.62 17.86 -5.55
N ALA A 139 -12.30 17.87 -5.43
CA ALA A 139 -11.58 17.20 -4.33
C ALA A 139 -11.91 17.80 -2.96
N ALA A 140 -11.99 19.13 -2.85
CA ALA A 140 -12.36 19.80 -1.61
C ALA A 140 -13.74 19.36 -1.12
N ASN A 141 -14.76 19.44 -2.00
CA ASN A 141 -16.13 19.09 -1.67
C ASN A 141 -16.39 17.59 -1.51
N ALA A 142 -15.53 16.76 -2.09
CA ALA A 142 -15.59 15.31 -1.92
C ALA A 142 -14.88 14.79 -0.68
N GLY A 143 -14.34 15.66 0.19
CA GLY A 143 -13.79 15.25 1.49
C GLY A 143 -12.31 14.89 1.50
N LEU A 144 -11.55 15.09 0.41
CA LEU A 144 -10.10 14.93 0.38
C LEU A 144 -9.44 15.97 1.30
N ASP A 145 -8.59 15.55 2.24
CA ASP A 145 -7.92 16.47 3.16
C ASP A 145 -6.59 16.99 2.62
N LEU A 146 -5.81 16.11 1.97
CA LEU A 146 -4.44 16.40 1.58
C LEU A 146 -4.14 15.94 0.16
N GLU A 147 -3.68 16.87 -0.70
CA GLU A 147 -3.17 16.55 -2.03
C GLU A 147 -1.67 16.23 -1.99
N MET A 148 -1.29 15.09 -2.57
CA MET A 148 0.09 14.62 -2.62
C MET A 148 0.67 14.68 -4.04
N PRO A 149 1.98 14.93 -4.21
CA PRO A 149 2.98 15.22 -3.19
C PRO A 149 3.03 16.71 -2.81
N LYS A 150 2.25 17.54 -3.48
CA LYS A 150 2.14 19.00 -3.26
C LYS A 150 0.79 19.51 -3.76
N GLY A 151 0.30 20.59 -3.20
CA GLY A 151 -0.97 21.23 -3.58
C GLY A 151 -0.91 21.85 -4.99
N ARG A 152 -1.07 21.04 -6.01
CA ARG A 152 -1.18 21.51 -7.41
C ARG A 152 -2.56 22.11 -7.69
N PHE A 153 -3.59 21.49 -7.16
CA PHE A 153 -4.98 21.90 -7.28
C PHE A 153 -5.51 22.48 -5.97
N MET A 154 -5.32 21.77 -4.84
CA MET A 154 -5.78 22.22 -3.54
C MET A 154 -4.79 23.21 -2.92
N ASN A 155 -4.76 24.42 -3.44
CA ASN A 155 -3.90 25.52 -3.02
C ASN A 155 -4.70 26.82 -2.84
N LEU A 156 -4.05 27.82 -2.29
CA LEU A 156 -4.69 29.11 -1.99
C LEU A 156 -5.24 29.78 -3.26
N GLU A 157 -4.49 29.71 -4.37
CA GLU A 157 -4.87 30.33 -5.64
C GLU A 157 -6.20 29.81 -6.18
N ASN A 158 -6.41 28.49 -6.09
CA ASN A 158 -7.62 27.84 -6.61
C ASN A 158 -8.78 27.83 -5.61
N LEU A 159 -8.49 27.66 -4.31
CA LEU A 159 -9.54 27.51 -3.30
C LEU A 159 -10.07 28.84 -2.76
N LEU A 160 -9.25 29.89 -2.66
CA LEU A 160 -9.69 31.17 -2.12
C LEU A 160 -10.83 31.81 -2.97
N PRO A 161 -10.77 31.82 -4.30
CA PRO A 161 -11.91 32.28 -5.11
C PRO A 161 -13.16 31.42 -4.90
N ALA A 162 -13.01 30.10 -4.79
CA ALA A 162 -14.13 29.18 -4.55
C ALA A 162 -14.80 29.41 -3.19
N ILE A 163 -14.02 29.76 -2.16
CA ILE A 163 -14.54 30.15 -0.85
C ILE A 163 -15.29 31.47 -0.93
N LYS A 164 -14.73 32.47 -1.59
CA LYS A 164 -15.36 33.77 -1.75
C LYS A 164 -16.72 33.74 -2.51
N THR A 165 -16.86 32.77 -3.42
CA THR A 165 -18.12 32.55 -4.15
C THR A 165 -19.07 31.60 -3.43
N GLY A 166 -18.65 30.98 -2.32
CA GLY A 166 -19.42 29.97 -1.59
C GLY A 166 -19.49 28.59 -2.27
N THR A 167 -18.73 28.36 -3.34
CA THR A 167 -18.66 27.06 -4.01
C THR A 167 -17.95 26.00 -3.14
N VAL A 168 -17.00 26.44 -2.33
CA VAL A 168 -16.40 25.68 -1.23
C VAL A 168 -16.65 26.48 0.05
N THR A 169 -17.11 25.84 1.12
CA THR A 169 -17.36 26.56 2.38
C THR A 169 -16.09 26.60 3.25
N GLU A 170 -16.00 27.62 4.13
CA GLU A 170 -14.95 27.64 5.15
C GLU A 170 -14.99 26.39 6.03
N GLU A 171 -16.18 25.92 6.37
CA GLU A 171 -16.37 24.69 7.14
C GLU A 171 -15.72 23.47 6.44
N THR A 172 -15.85 23.37 5.12
CA THR A 172 -15.18 22.33 4.34
C THR A 172 -13.66 22.36 4.52
N ILE A 173 -13.05 23.53 4.58
CA ILE A 173 -11.61 23.69 4.80
C ILE A 173 -11.24 23.39 6.26
N ASN A 174 -12.05 23.91 7.21
CA ASN A 174 -11.83 23.69 8.65
C ASN A 174 -11.84 22.20 9.00
N LEU A 175 -12.78 21.42 8.41
CA LEU A 175 -12.81 19.96 8.61
C LEU A 175 -11.54 19.27 8.14
N LYS A 176 -10.96 19.68 6.99
CA LYS A 176 -9.68 19.11 6.51
C LYS A 176 -8.53 19.40 7.47
N VAL A 177 -8.42 20.65 7.89
CA VAL A 177 -7.42 21.06 8.88
C VAL A 177 -7.61 20.29 10.19
N GLN A 178 -8.85 20.14 10.63
CA GLN A 178 -9.20 19.36 11.83
C GLN A 178 -8.74 17.90 11.71
N HIS A 179 -9.05 17.20 10.60
CA HIS A 179 -8.63 15.81 10.39
C HIS A 179 -7.11 15.65 10.42
N ILE A 180 -6.38 16.57 9.80
CA ILE A 180 -4.92 16.58 9.80
C ILE A 180 -4.39 16.81 11.23
N LEU A 181 -4.80 17.90 11.88
CA LEU A 181 -4.29 18.27 13.20
C LEU A 181 -4.64 17.25 14.27
N GLN A 182 -5.88 16.77 14.33
CA GLN A 182 -6.27 15.77 15.32
C GLN A 182 -5.49 14.46 15.15
N THR A 183 -5.18 14.06 13.91
CA THR A 183 -4.37 12.87 13.65
C THR A 183 -2.94 13.08 14.12
N LEU A 184 -2.31 14.20 13.76
CA LEU A 184 -0.94 14.52 14.20
C LEU A 184 -0.84 14.62 15.73
N ILE A 185 -1.83 15.23 16.40
CA ILE A 185 -1.89 15.34 17.87
C ILE A 185 -2.05 13.95 18.50
N ALA A 186 -2.95 13.12 17.99
CA ALA A 186 -3.19 11.77 18.51
C ALA A 186 -1.92 10.89 18.51
N TYR A 187 -1.03 11.11 17.54
CA TYR A 187 0.26 10.41 17.46
C TYR A 187 1.42 11.18 18.13
N GLY A 188 1.15 12.31 18.79
CA GLY A 188 2.16 13.14 19.47
C GLY A 188 3.18 13.73 18.51
N MET A 189 2.84 13.91 17.23
CA MET A 189 3.79 14.37 16.22
C MET A 189 4.13 15.86 16.31
N LEU A 190 3.38 16.63 17.09
CA LEU A 190 3.66 18.03 17.35
C LEU A 190 4.56 18.24 18.58
N ASP A 191 4.69 17.23 19.44
CA ASP A 191 5.32 17.36 20.76
C ASP A 191 6.68 16.65 20.86
N LYS A 192 7.08 15.89 19.85
CA LYS A 192 8.33 15.13 19.82
C LYS A 192 9.02 15.18 18.46
N GLU A 193 10.32 14.98 18.47
CA GLU A 193 11.10 14.85 17.24
C GLU A 193 10.64 13.65 16.43
N GLN A 194 10.58 13.84 15.11
CA GLN A 194 10.12 12.83 14.16
C GLN A 194 11.21 11.84 13.75
N LYS A 195 12.46 12.10 14.13
CA LYS A 195 13.61 11.25 13.83
C LYS A 195 14.32 10.88 15.13
N ASP A 196 14.45 9.58 15.38
CA ASP A 196 15.28 9.05 16.45
C ASP A 196 16.60 8.54 15.85
N SER A 197 17.69 9.27 16.11
CA SER A 197 19.04 8.91 15.65
C SER A 197 19.66 7.73 16.40
N ASN A 198 19.03 7.24 17.47
CA ASN A 198 19.50 6.08 18.23
C ASN A 198 19.02 4.76 17.61
N ILE A 199 18.03 4.80 16.73
CA ILE A 199 17.56 3.60 16.00
C ILE A 199 18.54 3.31 14.87
N ALA A 200 19.22 2.17 14.96
CA ALA A 200 20.11 1.71 13.91
C ALA A 200 19.34 1.43 12.61
N GLU A 201 19.81 1.97 11.48
CA GLU A 201 19.21 1.73 10.16
C GLU A 201 19.22 0.23 9.80
N ASP A 202 20.33 -0.47 10.07
CA ASP A 202 20.45 -1.92 9.92
C ASP A 202 20.29 -2.62 11.28
N ASN A 203 19.04 -2.78 11.70
CA ASN A 203 18.73 -3.37 13.00
C ASN A 203 18.69 -4.90 12.92
N PRO A 204 19.50 -5.63 13.72
CA PRO A 204 19.51 -7.10 13.72
C PRO A 204 18.16 -7.73 14.05
N PHE A 205 17.36 -7.13 14.92
CA PHE A 205 16.02 -7.61 15.26
C PHE A 205 15.08 -7.52 14.05
N SER A 206 15.07 -6.38 13.33
CA SER A 206 14.28 -6.22 12.12
C SER A 206 14.69 -7.20 11.02
N ARG A 207 16.00 -7.47 10.90
CA ARG A 207 16.53 -8.47 9.95
C ARG A 207 16.04 -9.88 10.29
N GLN A 208 16.06 -10.26 11.56
CA GLN A 208 15.57 -11.56 12.01
C GLN A 208 14.06 -11.69 11.78
N THR A 209 13.29 -10.66 12.14
CA THR A 209 11.84 -10.62 11.90
C THR A 209 11.50 -10.75 10.42
N ALA A 210 12.21 -10.04 9.53
CA ALA A 210 12.02 -10.15 8.09
C ALA A 210 12.29 -11.57 7.57
N LEU A 211 13.32 -12.24 8.09
CA LEU A 211 13.62 -13.64 7.75
C LEU A 211 12.51 -14.60 8.20
N GLU A 212 11.98 -14.40 9.40
CA GLU A 212 10.89 -15.22 9.95
C GLU A 212 9.61 -15.01 9.12
N LEU A 213 9.23 -13.77 8.82
CA LEU A 213 8.09 -13.46 7.95
C LEU A 213 8.23 -14.11 6.58
N ALA A 214 9.41 -14.05 5.98
CA ALA A 214 9.66 -14.68 4.69
C ALA A 214 9.50 -16.21 4.74
N ARG A 215 9.96 -16.86 5.83
CA ARG A 215 9.82 -18.31 6.02
C ARG A 215 8.37 -18.74 6.24
N GLU A 216 7.65 -18.02 7.08
CA GLU A 216 6.25 -18.30 7.38
C GLU A 216 5.31 -17.97 6.20
N GLY A 217 5.70 -17.03 5.35
CA GLY A 217 4.93 -16.61 4.17
C GLY A 217 5.01 -17.57 2.97
N VAL A 218 5.94 -18.55 2.98
CA VAL A 218 6.11 -19.49 1.87
C VAL A 218 5.07 -20.61 1.97
N VAL A 219 4.23 -20.73 0.93
CA VAL A 219 3.20 -21.78 0.82
C VAL A 219 3.58 -22.81 -0.23
N LEU A 220 3.66 -24.09 0.18
CA LEU A 220 3.93 -25.21 -0.72
C LEU A 220 2.64 -25.60 -1.47
N LEU A 221 2.45 -25.09 -2.68
CA LEU A 221 1.25 -25.35 -3.48
C LEU A 221 1.24 -26.74 -4.12
N LYS A 222 2.41 -27.31 -4.44
CA LYS A 222 2.54 -28.59 -5.16
C LYS A 222 3.87 -29.26 -4.82
N ASN A 223 3.84 -30.54 -4.51
CA ASN A 223 5.02 -31.37 -4.31
C ASN A 223 4.78 -32.81 -4.81
N GLU A 224 4.50 -32.95 -6.10
CA GLU A 224 4.28 -34.26 -6.71
C GLU A 224 5.56 -35.11 -6.68
N GLY A 225 5.40 -36.40 -6.38
CA GLY A 225 6.51 -37.34 -6.28
C GLY A 225 7.45 -37.07 -5.10
N ASN A 226 7.06 -36.23 -4.13
CA ASN A 226 7.91 -35.84 -2.99
C ASN A 226 9.28 -35.31 -3.41
N LEU A 227 9.30 -34.45 -4.44
CA LEU A 227 10.51 -33.83 -4.96
C LEU A 227 11.23 -32.98 -3.89
N LEU A 228 10.47 -32.30 -3.04
CA LEU A 228 10.98 -31.53 -1.90
C LEU A 228 10.95 -32.37 -0.60
N PRO A 229 11.94 -32.22 0.28
CA PRO A 229 13.16 -31.41 0.13
C PRO A 229 14.09 -31.99 -0.94
N LEU A 230 14.77 -31.08 -1.69
CA LEU A 230 15.69 -31.47 -2.77
C LEU A 230 16.82 -32.36 -2.27
N LYS A 231 16.98 -33.54 -2.86
CA LYS A 231 18.03 -34.52 -2.58
C LYS A 231 19.02 -34.60 -3.75
N GLY A 232 20.29 -34.92 -3.45
CA GLY A 232 21.30 -35.10 -4.47
C GLY A 232 21.78 -33.80 -5.15
N LYS A 233 22.35 -33.95 -6.34
CA LYS A 233 22.88 -32.84 -7.15
C LYS A 233 21.73 -31.97 -7.67
N THR A 234 21.87 -30.66 -7.56
CA THR A 234 20.87 -29.68 -8.01
C THR A 234 21.55 -28.66 -8.93
N ALA A 235 20.99 -28.45 -10.10
CA ALA A 235 21.37 -27.36 -10.99
C ALA A 235 20.45 -26.14 -10.79
N VAL A 236 21.05 -24.94 -10.71
CA VAL A 236 20.32 -23.67 -10.69
C VAL A 236 20.73 -22.89 -11.92
N MET A 237 19.77 -22.45 -12.71
CA MET A 237 19.99 -21.73 -13.96
C MET A 237 18.99 -20.59 -14.13
N GLY A 238 19.33 -19.64 -14.99
CA GLY A 238 18.50 -18.51 -15.34
C GLY A 238 18.95 -17.20 -14.68
N PRO A 239 18.47 -16.05 -15.19
CA PRO A 239 18.96 -14.72 -14.78
C PRO A 239 18.74 -14.42 -13.30
N ASN A 240 17.70 -14.98 -12.70
CA ASN A 240 17.38 -14.77 -11.29
C ASN A 240 18.10 -15.74 -10.33
N ALA A 241 18.99 -16.60 -10.84
CA ALA A 241 19.79 -17.49 -9.98
C ALA A 241 20.65 -16.71 -8.99
N ASN A 242 21.32 -15.66 -9.48
CA ASN A 242 22.20 -14.79 -8.71
C ASN A 242 21.61 -13.40 -8.43
N LEU A 243 20.50 -13.05 -9.09
CA LEU A 243 19.85 -11.76 -8.97
C LEU A 243 18.63 -11.91 -8.07
N ILE A 244 18.41 -10.92 -7.19
CA ILE A 244 17.17 -10.82 -6.44
C ILE A 244 16.27 -9.84 -7.19
N PRO A 245 15.20 -10.32 -7.82
CA PRO A 245 14.24 -9.43 -8.45
C PRO A 245 13.55 -8.57 -7.39
N THR A 246 13.52 -7.27 -7.61
CA THR A 246 12.82 -6.31 -6.75
C THR A 246 11.72 -5.63 -7.53
N GLY A 247 10.66 -5.20 -6.85
CA GLY A 247 9.67 -4.29 -7.41
C GLY A 247 10.33 -2.96 -7.78
N GLY A 248 9.86 -2.32 -8.84
CA GLY A 248 10.32 -0.99 -9.23
C GLY A 248 9.52 0.13 -8.57
N GLY A 249 9.77 1.37 -9.00
CA GLY A 249 9.02 2.55 -8.58
C GLY A 249 9.06 2.79 -7.07
N SER A 250 7.92 3.16 -6.51
CA SER A 250 7.79 3.50 -5.08
C SER A 250 7.93 2.31 -4.13
N GLY A 251 7.85 1.08 -4.65
CA GLY A 251 8.07 -0.15 -3.86
C GLY A 251 9.54 -0.56 -3.76
N PHE A 252 10.47 0.15 -4.43
CA PHE A 252 11.88 -0.17 -4.37
C PHE A 252 12.49 0.24 -3.04
N VAL A 253 13.21 -0.72 -2.42
CA VAL A 253 14.01 -0.48 -1.21
C VAL A 253 15.43 -0.96 -1.50
N THR A 254 16.42 -0.10 -1.24
CA THR A 254 17.84 -0.49 -1.31
C THR A 254 18.17 -1.41 -0.14
N PRO A 255 18.51 -2.69 -0.39
CA PRO A 255 18.82 -3.61 0.70
C PRO A 255 20.21 -3.37 1.27
N PHE A 256 20.40 -3.56 2.58
CA PHE A 256 21.73 -3.59 3.21
C PHE A 256 22.53 -4.84 2.82
N SER A 257 21.82 -5.95 2.63
CA SER A 257 22.40 -7.21 2.18
C SER A 257 21.37 -8.04 1.44
N THR A 258 21.82 -8.88 0.53
CA THR A 258 20.95 -9.78 -0.23
C THR A 258 21.49 -11.19 -0.20
N VAL A 259 20.62 -12.20 -0.24
CA VAL A 259 20.97 -13.60 -0.42
C VAL A 259 20.23 -14.12 -1.64
N SER A 260 20.94 -14.41 -2.71
CA SER A 260 20.34 -14.97 -3.92
C SER A 260 19.90 -16.43 -3.73
N VAL A 261 19.03 -16.94 -4.61
CA VAL A 261 18.62 -18.35 -4.59
C VAL A 261 19.85 -19.28 -4.68
N ALA A 262 20.78 -18.97 -5.58
CA ALA A 262 22.01 -19.74 -5.73
C ALA A 262 22.88 -19.72 -4.46
N GLN A 263 23.02 -18.55 -3.84
CA GLN A 263 23.79 -18.41 -2.59
C GLN A 263 23.13 -19.19 -1.44
N GLY A 264 21.82 -19.03 -1.23
CA GLY A 264 21.11 -19.75 -0.17
C GLY A 264 21.16 -21.27 -0.35
N LEU A 265 21.02 -21.77 -1.59
CA LEU A 265 21.15 -23.18 -1.90
C LEU A 265 22.60 -23.67 -1.71
N LYS A 266 23.61 -22.88 -2.06
CA LYS A 266 25.01 -23.21 -1.82
C LYS A 266 25.32 -23.38 -0.33
N GLU A 267 24.82 -22.52 0.50
CA GLU A 267 24.98 -22.60 1.96
C GLU A 267 24.30 -23.84 2.53
N LEU A 268 23.11 -24.20 2.05
CA LEU A 268 22.36 -25.38 2.51
C LEU A 268 22.89 -26.70 1.96
N LYS A 269 23.26 -26.73 0.68
CA LYS A 269 23.65 -27.97 -0.05
C LYS A 269 25.16 -28.19 -0.15
N LYS A 270 25.96 -27.23 0.25
CA LYS A 270 27.43 -27.28 0.18
C LYS A 270 27.94 -27.73 -1.23
N ASN A 271 28.37 -29.00 -1.35
CA ASN A 271 29.00 -29.53 -2.56
C ASN A 271 28.02 -30.11 -3.61
N ASN A 272 26.72 -30.05 -3.38
CA ASN A 272 25.71 -30.67 -4.25
C ASN A 272 24.97 -29.66 -5.13
N LEU A 273 25.55 -28.47 -5.33
CA LEU A 273 24.97 -27.43 -6.19
C LEU A 273 25.85 -27.23 -7.44
N LEU A 274 25.23 -27.27 -8.60
CA LEU A 274 25.79 -26.80 -9.87
C LEU A 274 25.08 -25.51 -10.24
N LEU A 275 25.84 -24.41 -10.34
CA LEU A 275 25.34 -23.13 -10.80
C LEU A 275 25.69 -22.98 -12.28
N LEU A 276 24.67 -22.81 -13.12
CA LEU A 276 24.80 -22.48 -14.53
C LEU A 276 24.44 -20.99 -14.69
N THR A 277 25.42 -20.19 -15.05
CA THR A 277 25.22 -18.76 -15.36
C THR A 277 24.78 -18.58 -16.80
N ASP A 278 24.24 -17.42 -17.14
CA ASP A 278 23.73 -17.12 -18.49
C ASP A 278 24.77 -17.29 -19.60
N ASP A 279 26.04 -17.16 -19.28
CA ASP A 279 27.15 -17.37 -20.23
C ASP A 279 27.27 -18.83 -20.75
N VAL A 280 26.60 -19.78 -20.10
CA VAL A 280 26.60 -21.22 -20.46
C VAL A 280 25.36 -21.61 -21.28
N ILE A 281 24.36 -20.75 -21.39
CA ILE A 281 23.10 -21.05 -22.07
C ILE A 281 23.21 -20.77 -23.59
N TYR A 282 24.24 -20.09 -24.05
CA TYR A 282 24.42 -19.66 -25.45
C TYR A 282 25.59 -20.33 -26.16
N GLU A 283 26.23 -21.33 -25.60
CA GLU A 283 27.14 -22.26 -26.28
C GLU A 283 26.43 -23.61 -26.55
#